data_257f209295272fd8ebccbdc3b848f12c
#
_entry.id   257f209295272fd8ebccbdc3b848f12c
#
_cell.length_a   1.000
_cell.length_b   1.000
_cell.length_c   1.000
_cell.angle_alpha   90.00
_cell.angle_beta   90.00
_cell.angle_gamma   90.00
#
_symmetry.space_group_name_H-M   'P 1'
#
loop_
_entity.id
_entity.type
_entity.pdbx_description
1 polymer ?
#
loop_
_entity_poly.entity_id
_entity_poly.type
_entity_poly.pdbx_seq_one_letter_code
_entity_poly.pdbx_strand_id
1 'polypeptide(L)'
;MIYANYYGLKLYFINNFVARNNYCFFPYLMVKYFRRGEAMKKVEIFTDGACSGNPGPGGWGAVLRYKGTEKEISGGERNTTNNRMELTGVIEALKLLREPCEVTLTTDSKYVADGLSKGWAKSWKAKGWKKSDNKPALNPDLWEELLRLCDIHKVTVVWVKGHASHPENERCDRLAVAECKKLQ
;
A
#
# COMPACT_ATOMS: atom_id res chain seq x y z
N MET A 1 2.83 -34.47 10.64
CA MET A 1 3.92 -33.54 11.00
C MET A 1 5.19 -34.11 10.37
N ILE A 2 5.65 -33.53 9.26
CA ILE A 2 6.85 -33.99 8.54
C ILE A 2 7.88 -32.90 8.73
N TYR A 3 9.01 -33.22 9.37
CA TYR A 3 10.17 -32.32 9.52
C TYR A 3 11.15 -32.59 8.38
N ALA A 4 11.42 -31.59 7.56
CA ALA A 4 12.56 -31.59 6.68
C ALA A 4 13.56 -30.52 7.19
N ASN A 5 14.77 -30.94 7.51
CA ASN A 5 15.83 -30.04 7.96
C ASN A 5 16.79 -29.87 6.77
N TYR A 6 16.74 -28.69 6.14
CA TYR A 6 17.71 -28.29 5.14
C TYR A 6 18.34 -26.97 5.57
N TYR A 7 19.62 -26.97 5.85
CA TYR A 7 20.46 -25.79 6.17
C TYR A 7 19.93 -24.86 7.26
N GLY A 8 19.57 -25.39 8.43
CA GLY A 8 19.23 -24.57 9.61
C GLY A 8 17.91 -23.80 9.55
N LEU A 9 17.02 -24.11 8.62
CA LEU A 9 15.71 -23.49 8.43
C LEU A 9 14.59 -24.37 9.00
N LYS A 10 13.81 -23.85 9.95
CA LYS A 10 12.56 -24.51 10.41
C LYS A 10 11.39 -24.07 9.53
N LEU A 11 10.88 -25.00 8.74
CA LEU A 11 9.63 -24.84 7.98
C LEU A 11 8.45 -25.23 8.87
N TYR A 12 7.52 -24.30 9.10
CA TYR A 12 6.24 -24.59 9.74
C TYR A 12 5.17 -24.75 8.65
N PHE A 13 4.67 -25.98 8.50
CA PHE A 13 3.46 -26.24 7.71
C PHE A 13 2.24 -26.07 8.63
N ILE A 14 1.37 -25.14 8.34
CA ILE A 14 0.03 -25.10 8.94
C ILE A 14 -0.89 -25.89 8.02
N ASN A 15 -1.20 -27.13 8.42
CA ASN A 15 -2.31 -27.88 7.84
C ASN A 15 -3.62 -27.31 8.35
N ASN A 16 -4.47 -26.84 7.44
CA ASN A 16 -5.90 -27.14 7.40
C ASN A 16 -6.54 -26.31 6.29
N PHE A 17 -6.83 -26.94 5.18
CA PHE A 17 -8.15 -26.92 4.54
C PHE A 17 -8.09 -27.77 3.25
N VAL A 18 -8.60 -28.97 3.31
CA VAL A 18 -8.95 -29.72 2.11
C VAL A 18 -10.36 -29.29 1.73
N ALA A 19 -10.52 -28.58 0.64
CA ALA A 19 -11.79 -28.41 -0.03
C ALA A 19 -11.66 -28.82 -1.49
N ARG A 20 -12.50 -29.77 -1.87
CA ARG A 20 -12.69 -30.29 -3.21
C ARG A 20 -12.98 -29.16 -4.19
N ASN A 21 -12.10 -28.95 -5.16
CA ASN A 21 -12.43 -28.70 -6.55
C ASN A 21 -11.14 -28.48 -7.35
N ASN A 22 -11.01 -29.22 -8.46
CA ASN A 22 -9.89 -29.22 -9.40
C ASN A 22 -9.71 -27.85 -10.06
N TYR A 23 -8.89 -26.99 -9.50
CA TYR A 23 -8.12 -25.99 -10.20
C TYR A 23 -6.77 -25.90 -9.52
N CYS A 24 -5.72 -26.19 -10.28
CA CYS A 24 -4.33 -26.06 -9.86
C CYS A 24 -4.00 -24.58 -9.65
N PHE A 25 -4.44 -24.02 -8.54
CA PHE A 25 -3.93 -22.77 -8.03
C PHE A 25 -2.77 -23.14 -7.12
N PHE A 26 -1.54 -22.90 -7.58
CA PHE A 26 -0.38 -22.86 -6.70
C PHE A 26 -0.68 -21.79 -5.63
N PRO A 27 -0.90 -22.16 -4.36
CA PRO A 27 -0.91 -21.17 -3.32
C PRO A 27 0.51 -20.60 -3.30
N TYR A 28 0.62 -19.32 -3.53
CA TYR A 28 1.83 -18.54 -3.32
C TYR A 28 2.28 -18.83 -1.87
N LEU A 29 3.24 -19.73 -1.75
CA LEU A 29 3.81 -20.12 -0.47
C LEU A 29 4.56 -18.89 0.04
N MET A 30 3.89 -18.08 0.87
CA MET A 30 4.51 -17.00 1.62
C MET A 30 5.44 -17.65 2.64
N VAL A 31 6.65 -18.01 2.19
CA VAL A 31 7.73 -18.37 3.08
C VAL A 31 8.09 -17.09 3.82
N LYS A 32 7.51 -16.91 5.03
CA LYS A 32 8.00 -15.92 5.98
C LYS A 32 9.43 -16.34 6.32
N TYR A 33 10.39 -15.78 5.61
CA TYR A 33 11.80 -15.82 5.99
C TYR A 33 11.95 -14.97 7.25
N PHE A 34 11.60 -15.54 8.39
CA PHE A 34 12.02 -14.99 9.67
C PHE A 34 13.47 -15.44 9.88
N ARG A 35 14.44 -14.66 9.44
CA ARG A 35 15.80 -14.77 9.97
C ARG A 35 15.69 -14.45 11.46
N ARG A 36 15.90 -15.46 12.30
CA ARG A 36 15.86 -15.34 13.75
C ARG A 36 16.88 -14.28 14.17
N GLY A 37 16.39 -13.09 14.61
CA GLY A 37 17.22 -12.06 15.23
C GLY A 37 17.45 -10.78 14.39
N GLU A 38 17.07 -10.72 13.12
CA GLU A 38 17.15 -9.45 12.37
C GLU A 38 15.87 -8.63 12.58
N ALA A 39 16.01 -7.39 13.05
CA ALA A 39 14.91 -6.44 13.13
C ALA A 39 14.40 -6.11 11.71
N MET A 40 13.09 -5.95 11.55
CA MET A 40 12.50 -5.51 10.28
C MET A 40 13.15 -4.20 9.81
N LYS A 41 13.40 -4.09 8.51
CA LYS A 41 13.92 -2.85 7.92
C LYS A 41 12.88 -1.74 8.10
N LYS A 42 13.35 -0.60 8.61
CA LYS A 42 12.50 0.60 8.77
C LYS A 42 12.60 1.44 7.52
N VAL A 43 11.47 1.68 6.87
CA VAL A 43 11.36 2.46 5.63
C VAL A 43 10.38 3.60 5.86
N GLU A 44 10.75 4.79 5.45
CA GLU A 44 9.83 5.92 5.38
C GLU A 44 9.31 6.04 3.96
N ILE A 45 8.01 6.24 3.82
CA ILE A 45 7.32 6.45 2.54
C ILE A 45 6.48 7.71 2.66
N PHE A 46 6.65 8.61 1.69
CA PHE A 46 5.86 9.82 1.52
C PHE A 46 5.09 9.69 0.21
N THR A 47 3.82 10.09 0.19
CA THR A 47 2.98 9.96 -1.01
C THR A 47 2.03 11.14 -1.15
N ASP A 48 1.74 11.48 -2.42
CA ASP A 48 0.72 12.44 -2.78
C ASP A 48 0.08 12.07 -4.11
N GLY A 49 -1.15 12.57 -4.35
CA GLY A 49 -1.90 12.40 -5.57
C GLY A 49 -2.49 13.71 -6.06
N ALA A 50 -2.54 13.87 -7.37
CA ALA A 50 -3.14 15.02 -8.03
C ALA A 50 -4.09 14.60 -9.14
N CYS A 51 -5.16 15.38 -9.39
CA CYS A 51 -6.08 15.13 -10.48
C CYS A 51 -6.59 16.47 -11.05
N SER A 52 -6.51 16.60 -12.37
CA SER A 52 -7.06 17.75 -13.09
C SER A 52 -8.49 17.44 -13.53
N GLY A 53 -9.45 17.90 -12.75
CA GLY A 53 -10.82 17.42 -12.79
C GLY A 53 -11.02 16.20 -11.87
N ASN A 54 -12.27 15.76 -11.69
CA ASN A 54 -12.55 14.63 -10.81
C ASN A 54 -13.86 13.95 -11.22
N PRO A 55 -13.86 13.07 -12.25
CA PRO A 55 -12.70 12.44 -12.90
C PRO A 55 -11.98 13.31 -13.94
N GLY A 56 -10.71 12.92 -14.24
CA GLY A 56 -9.86 13.54 -15.24
C GLY A 56 -8.46 12.95 -15.26
N PRO A 57 -7.51 13.57 -15.99
CA PRO A 57 -6.10 13.18 -15.91
C PRO A 57 -5.57 13.34 -14.49
N GLY A 58 -4.90 12.33 -13.99
CA GLY A 58 -4.32 12.37 -12.65
C GLY A 58 -2.94 11.75 -12.59
N GLY A 59 -2.18 12.13 -11.57
CA GLY A 59 -0.86 11.63 -11.29
C GLY A 59 -0.67 11.35 -9.81
N TRP A 60 0.33 10.56 -9.52
CA TRP A 60 0.78 10.26 -8.17
C TRP A 60 2.29 10.34 -8.08
N GLY A 61 2.78 10.70 -6.91
CA GLY A 61 4.21 10.72 -6.58
C GLY A 61 4.48 10.07 -5.24
N ALA A 62 5.63 9.41 -5.13
CA ALA A 62 6.09 8.86 -3.87
C ALA A 62 7.61 8.99 -3.72
N VAL A 63 8.04 9.22 -2.47
CA VAL A 63 9.44 9.20 -2.05
C VAL A 63 9.61 8.10 -1.02
N LEU A 64 10.54 7.18 -1.26
CA LEU A 64 10.91 6.12 -0.33
C LEU A 64 12.29 6.42 0.23
N ARG A 65 12.45 6.33 1.55
CA ARG A 65 13.73 6.56 2.25
C ARG A 65 14.12 5.35 3.09
N TYR A 66 15.33 4.85 2.87
CA TYR A 66 15.91 3.77 3.66
C TYR A 66 17.38 4.02 3.92
N LYS A 67 17.81 4.08 5.19
CA LYS A 67 19.21 4.29 5.60
C LYS A 67 19.87 5.49 4.90
N GLY A 68 19.16 6.59 4.74
CA GLY A 68 19.66 7.80 4.08
C GLY A 68 19.68 7.78 2.56
N THR A 69 19.32 6.64 1.93
CA THR A 69 19.12 6.56 0.48
C THR A 69 17.67 6.82 0.17
N GLU A 70 17.42 7.64 -0.85
CA GLU A 70 16.08 7.97 -1.31
C GLU A 70 15.83 7.46 -2.73
N LYS A 71 14.56 7.13 -2.99
CA LYS A 71 14.07 6.79 -4.33
C LYS A 71 12.75 7.49 -4.56
N GLU A 72 12.66 8.21 -5.68
CA GLU A 72 11.43 8.80 -6.17
C GLU A 72 10.79 7.89 -7.22
N ILE A 73 9.47 7.81 -7.20
CA ILE A 73 8.66 7.16 -8.23
C ILE A 73 7.40 7.99 -8.47
N SER A 74 6.90 7.93 -9.68
CA SER A 74 5.67 8.61 -10.08
C SER A 74 4.99 7.87 -11.22
N GLY A 75 3.74 8.19 -11.46
CA GLY A 75 2.95 7.70 -12.58
C GLY A 75 1.60 8.39 -12.64
N GLY A 76 0.79 8.04 -13.65
CA GLY A 76 -0.50 8.70 -13.83
C GLY A 76 -1.47 7.90 -14.68
N GLU A 77 -2.73 8.32 -14.68
CA GLU A 77 -3.85 7.75 -15.43
C GLU A 77 -4.62 8.87 -16.13
N ARG A 78 -5.09 8.61 -17.39
CA ARG A 78 -5.82 9.62 -18.17
C ARG A 78 -7.22 9.93 -17.65
N ASN A 79 -7.87 8.96 -17.02
CA ASN A 79 -9.22 9.11 -16.49
C ASN A 79 -9.31 8.48 -15.10
N THR A 80 -9.14 9.30 -14.09
CA THR A 80 -9.05 8.87 -12.71
C THR A 80 -9.64 9.91 -11.77
N THR A 81 -9.49 9.73 -10.46
CA THR A 81 -9.89 10.67 -9.41
C THR A 81 -8.74 10.92 -8.46
N ASN A 82 -8.78 12.05 -7.73
CA ASN A 82 -7.75 12.36 -6.75
C ASN A 82 -7.56 11.21 -5.74
N ASN A 83 -8.65 10.70 -5.18
CA ASN A 83 -8.57 9.59 -4.21
C ASN A 83 -7.95 8.31 -4.78
N ARG A 84 -8.13 8.03 -6.08
CA ARG A 84 -7.47 6.89 -6.74
C ARG A 84 -5.98 7.12 -6.83
N MET A 85 -5.53 8.32 -7.22
CA MET A 85 -4.10 8.65 -7.31
C MET A 85 -3.41 8.59 -5.94
N GLU A 86 -4.05 9.09 -4.91
CA GLU A 86 -3.60 8.97 -3.52
C GLU A 86 -3.37 7.50 -3.10
N LEU A 87 -4.36 6.64 -3.36
CA LEU A 87 -4.23 5.20 -3.06
C LEU A 87 -3.16 4.53 -3.93
N THR A 88 -3.11 4.86 -5.23
CA THR A 88 -2.16 4.26 -6.17
C THR A 88 -0.72 4.59 -5.78
N GLY A 89 -0.43 5.83 -5.37
CA GLY A 89 0.89 6.23 -4.90
C GLY A 89 1.39 5.37 -3.73
N VAL A 90 0.51 5.11 -2.75
CA VAL A 90 0.84 4.24 -1.62
C VAL A 90 1.06 2.79 -2.06
N ILE A 91 0.17 2.26 -2.89
CA ILE A 91 0.24 0.88 -3.40
C ILE A 91 1.55 0.66 -4.16
N GLU A 92 1.88 1.55 -5.10
CA GLU A 92 3.07 1.41 -5.92
C GLU A 92 4.37 1.57 -5.10
N ALA A 93 4.36 2.42 -4.08
CA ALA A 93 5.48 2.53 -3.16
C ALA A 93 5.67 1.24 -2.33
N LEU A 94 4.60 0.66 -1.78
CA LEU A 94 4.68 -0.59 -1.00
C LEU A 94 5.10 -1.79 -1.86
N LYS A 95 4.69 -1.86 -3.12
CA LYS A 95 5.10 -2.93 -4.07
C LYS A 95 6.59 -2.97 -4.34
N LEU A 96 7.31 -1.87 -4.17
CA LEU A 96 8.77 -1.85 -4.34
C LEU A 96 9.54 -2.54 -3.21
N LEU A 97 8.90 -2.77 -2.08
CA LEU A 97 9.53 -3.41 -0.94
C LEU A 97 9.61 -4.92 -1.17
N ARG A 98 10.83 -5.45 -1.25
CA ARG A 98 11.11 -6.86 -1.61
C ARG A 98 10.95 -7.84 -0.45
N GLU A 99 10.79 -7.34 0.77
CA GLU A 99 10.68 -8.12 2.00
C GLU A 99 9.76 -7.40 3.00
N PRO A 100 9.20 -8.09 4.01
CA PRO A 100 8.43 -7.44 5.06
C PRO A 100 9.24 -6.33 5.75
N CYS A 101 8.67 -5.13 5.80
CA CYS A 101 9.28 -3.94 6.38
C CYS A 101 8.37 -3.31 7.45
N GLU A 102 8.97 -2.59 8.39
CA GLU A 102 8.27 -1.61 9.23
C GLU A 102 8.24 -0.28 8.46
N VAL A 103 7.06 0.14 8.06
CA VAL A 103 6.86 1.29 7.17
C VAL A 103 6.21 2.43 7.96
N THR A 104 6.82 3.61 7.91
CA THR A 104 6.18 4.87 8.30
C THR A 104 5.67 5.53 7.02
N LEU A 105 4.35 5.52 6.81
CA LEU A 105 3.69 6.13 5.66
C LEU A 105 3.21 7.54 6.04
N THR A 106 3.77 8.56 5.41
CA THR A 106 3.37 9.96 5.57
C THR A 106 2.57 10.40 4.35
N THR A 107 1.38 10.94 4.58
CA THR A 107 0.48 11.45 3.53
C THR A 107 -0.40 12.57 4.08
N ASP A 108 -0.79 13.52 3.25
CA ASP A 108 -1.79 14.54 3.57
C ASP A 108 -3.21 14.13 3.16
N SER A 109 -3.36 13.00 2.48
CA SER A 109 -4.64 12.41 2.17
C SER A 109 -5.36 11.92 3.43
N LYS A 110 -6.39 12.63 3.86
CA LYS A 110 -7.27 12.13 4.93
C LYS A 110 -8.01 10.85 4.54
N TYR A 111 -8.29 10.67 3.25
CA TYR A 111 -8.96 9.48 2.75
C TYR A 111 -8.12 8.22 2.99
N VAL A 112 -6.83 8.28 2.67
CA VAL A 112 -5.87 7.21 2.92
C VAL A 112 -5.64 7.03 4.43
N ALA A 113 -5.32 8.13 5.11
CA ALA A 113 -4.97 8.11 6.53
C ALA A 113 -6.10 7.54 7.41
N ASP A 114 -7.32 8.06 7.25
CA ASP A 114 -8.48 7.60 8.02
C ASP A 114 -8.91 6.19 7.65
N GLY A 115 -8.83 5.84 6.36
CA GLY A 115 -9.14 4.49 5.87
C GLY A 115 -8.29 3.40 6.51
N LEU A 116 -7.00 3.68 6.71
CA LEU A 116 -6.06 2.75 7.35
C LEU A 116 -6.08 2.87 8.87
N SER A 117 -5.86 4.08 9.43
CA SER A 117 -5.66 4.28 10.87
C SER A 117 -6.92 4.08 11.70
N LYS A 118 -8.10 4.49 11.18
CA LYS A 118 -9.40 4.26 11.81
C LYS A 118 -10.02 2.92 11.45
N GLY A 119 -9.35 2.13 10.59
CA GLY A 119 -9.80 0.81 10.18
C GLY A 119 -11.04 0.81 9.27
N TRP A 120 -11.38 1.94 8.63
CA TRP A 120 -12.58 2.02 7.77
C TRP A 120 -12.50 1.05 6.61
N ALA A 121 -11.36 0.95 5.92
CA ALA A 121 -11.17 0.05 4.80
C ALA A 121 -11.37 -1.43 5.20
N LYS A 122 -10.85 -1.84 6.35
CA LYS A 122 -11.06 -3.20 6.91
C LYS A 122 -12.53 -3.45 7.22
N SER A 123 -13.21 -2.47 7.80
CA SER A 123 -14.66 -2.54 8.09
C SER A 123 -15.48 -2.64 6.81
N TRP A 124 -15.16 -1.85 5.77
CA TRP A 124 -15.86 -1.92 4.48
C TRP A 124 -15.67 -3.28 3.81
N LYS A 125 -14.43 -3.80 3.79
CA LYS A 125 -14.13 -5.12 3.24
C LYS A 125 -14.94 -6.22 3.95
N ALA A 126 -15.00 -6.19 5.29
CA ALA A 126 -15.76 -7.16 6.09
C ALA A 126 -17.29 -7.09 5.83
N LYS A 127 -17.80 -5.94 5.36
CA LYS A 127 -19.21 -5.73 5.01
C LYS A 127 -19.48 -5.81 3.51
N GLY A 128 -18.60 -6.46 2.74
CA GLY A 128 -18.75 -6.57 1.28
C GLY A 128 -18.66 -5.20 0.57
N TRP A 129 -17.70 -4.37 0.99
CA TRP A 129 -17.45 -3.03 0.46
C TRP A 129 -18.62 -2.05 0.61
N LYS A 130 -19.27 -2.12 1.76
CA LYS A 130 -20.33 -1.17 2.15
C LYS A 130 -19.88 -0.31 3.33
N LYS A 131 -20.24 0.97 3.27
CA LYS A 131 -20.06 1.94 4.36
C LYS A 131 -21.10 1.71 5.47
N SER A 132 -21.02 2.47 6.58
CA SER A 132 -21.97 2.40 7.68
C SER A 132 -23.39 2.76 7.30
N ASP A 133 -23.56 3.61 6.28
CA ASP A 133 -24.86 4.01 5.72
C ASP A 133 -25.36 3.05 4.62
N ASN A 134 -24.77 1.85 4.50
CA ASN A 134 -25.03 0.82 3.50
C ASN A 134 -24.74 1.22 2.04
N LYS A 135 -24.22 2.43 1.78
CA LYS A 135 -23.79 2.82 0.45
C LYS A 135 -22.49 2.12 0.07
N PRO A 136 -22.23 1.88 -1.23
CA PRO A 136 -20.98 1.31 -1.67
C PRO A 136 -19.77 2.14 -1.22
N ALA A 137 -18.72 1.48 -0.75
CA ALA A 137 -17.43 2.12 -0.57
C ALA A 137 -16.81 2.43 -1.94
N LEU A 138 -16.12 3.55 -2.05
CA LEU A 138 -15.41 3.91 -3.27
C LEU A 138 -14.06 3.20 -3.34
N ASN A 139 -13.61 2.91 -4.57
CA ASN A 139 -12.31 2.31 -4.87
C ASN A 139 -12.03 0.99 -4.14
N PRO A 140 -12.97 0.03 -4.11
CA PRO A 140 -12.78 -1.23 -3.41
C PRO A 140 -11.60 -2.04 -3.96
N ASP A 141 -11.32 -1.94 -5.26
CA ASP A 141 -10.20 -2.52 -5.96
C ASP A 141 -8.84 -2.09 -5.37
N LEU A 142 -8.64 -0.80 -5.23
CA LEU A 142 -7.40 -0.24 -4.67
C LEU A 142 -7.29 -0.49 -3.16
N TRP A 143 -8.40 -0.39 -2.43
CA TRP A 143 -8.40 -0.70 -1.01
C TRP A 143 -8.10 -2.17 -0.72
N GLU A 144 -8.58 -3.08 -1.55
CA GLU A 144 -8.29 -4.51 -1.39
C GLU A 144 -6.79 -4.78 -1.57
N GLU A 145 -6.18 -4.21 -2.60
CA GLU A 145 -4.74 -4.34 -2.84
C GLU A 145 -3.91 -3.68 -1.74
N LEU A 146 -4.30 -2.48 -1.29
CA LEU A 146 -3.60 -1.78 -0.21
C LEU A 146 -3.66 -2.57 1.10
N LEU A 147 -4.82 -3.11 1.47
CA LEU A 147 -4.94 -3.95 2.66
C LEU A 147 -4.10 -5.21 2.57
N ARG A 148 -4.03 -5.85 1.39
CA ARG A 148 -3.16 -7.00 1.15
C ARG A 148 -1.69 -6.67 1.38
N LEU A 149 -1.24 -5.50 0.94
CA LEU A 149 0.14 -5.02 1.17
C LEU A 149 0.38 -4.69 2.65
N CYS A 150 -0.60 -4.11 3.34
CA CYS A 150 -0.54 -3.86 4.78
C CYS A 150 -0.50 -5.15 5.62
N ASP A 151 -0.96 -6.29 5.08
CA ASP A 151 -0.81 -7.59 5.73
C ASP A 151 0.62 -8.16 5.59
N ILE A 152 1.37 -7.70 4.58
CA ILE A 152 2.78 -8.08 4.36
C ILE A 152 3.71 -7.20 5.20
N HIS A 153 3.45 -5.89 5.23
CA HIS A 153 4.28 -4.89 5.89
C HIS A 153 3.61 -4.37 7.17
N LYS A 154 4.41 -4.02 8.18
CA LYS A 154 3.89 -3.30 9.35
C LYS A 154 3.80 -1.81 9.03
N VAL A 155 2.64 -1.36 8.56
CA VAL A 155 2.44 0.03 8.13
C VAL A 155 1.86 0.87 9.27
N THR A 156 2.55 1.94 9.61
CA THR A 156 2.07 3.01 10.52
C THR A 156 1.84 4.27 9.70
N VAL A 157 0.63 4.83 9.76
CA VAL A 157 0.26 6.02 8.98
C VAL A 157 0.46 7.28 9.83
N VAL A 158 1.11 8.27 9.24
CA VAL A 158 1.28 9.63 9.76
C VAL A 158 0.55 10.58 8.82
N TRP A 159 -0.53 11.18 9.29
CA TRP A 159 -1.19 12.22 8.54
C TRP A 159 -0.51 13.58 8.79
N VAL A 160 -0.25 14.31 7.72
CA VAL A 160 0.28 15.67 7.77
C VAL A 160 -0.72 16.63 7.10
N LYS A 161 -0.70 17.90 7.47
CA LYS A 161 -1.50 18.90 6.77
C LYS A 161 -0.80 19.23 5.44
N GLY A 162 -1.53 19.16 4.34
CA GLY A 162 -1.01 19.54 3.02
C GLY A 162 -0.52 21.00 3.01
N HIS A 163 0.51 21.27 2.23
CA HIS A 163 1.18 22.57 2.08
C HIS A 163 1.69 23.20 3.41
N ALA A 164 2.01 22.36 4.41
CA ALA A 164 2.49 22.79 5.71
C ALA A 164 4.02 22.62 5.88
N SER A 165 4.80 22.91 4.84
CA SER A 165 6.27 22.89 4.85
C SER A 165 6.89 21.52 5.18
N HIS A 166 6.27 20.43 4.69
CA HIS A 166 6.88 19.10 4.68
C HIS A 166 7.59 18.87 3.34
N PRO A 167 8.93 18.97 3.28
CA PRO A 167 9.68 18.97 2.02
C PRO A 167 9.43 17.72 1.17
N GLU A 168 9.30 16.55 1.82
CA GLU A 168 9.05 15.28 1.13
C GLU A 168 7.64 15.22 0.51
N ASN A 169 6.63 15.75 1.23
CA ASN A 169 5.26 15.81 0.70
C ASN A 169 5.18 16.78 -0.48
N GLU A 170 5.82 17.94 -0.40
CA GLU A 170 5.90 18.88 -1.52
C GLU A 170 6.64 18.30 -2.73
N ARG A 171 7.62 17.38 -2.52
CA ARG A 171 8.26 16.65 -3.61
C ARG A 171 7.28 15.67 -4.26
N CYS A 172 6.49 14.95 -3.46
CA CYS A 172 5.46 14.05 -3.96
C CYS A 172 4.39 14.79 -4.75
N ASP A 173 3.92 15.96 -4.25
CA ASP A 173 2.99 16.84 -4.98
C ASP A 173 3.56 17.25 -6.34
N ARG A 174 4.80 17.75 -6.39
CA ARG A 174 5.45 18.11 -7.67
C ARG A 174 5.51 16.94 -8.65
N LEU A 175 5.84 15.74 -8.17
CA LEU A 175 5.85 14.53 -9.00
C LEU A 175 4.44 14.20 -9.52
N ALA A 176 3.44 14.20 -8.64
CA ALA A 176 2.05 13.93 -9.00
C ALA A 176 1.51 14.93 -10.03
N VAL A 177 1.72 16.23 -9.79
CA VAL A 177 1.31 17.30 -10.72
C VAL A 177 2.03 17.19 -12.06
N ALA A 178 3.32 16.84 -12.07
CA ALA A 178 4.07 16.64 -13.32
C ALA A 178 3.51 15.49 -14.15
N GLU A 179 3.17 14.34 -13.52
CA GLU A 179 2.54 13.22 -14.24
C GLU A 179 1.13 13.57 -14.73
N CYS A 180 0.34 14.27 -13.92
CA CYS A 180 -0.98 14.75 -14.34
C CYS A 180 -0.91 15.64 -15.60
N LYS A 181 0.05 16.57 -15.66
CA LYS A 181 0.26 17.47 -16.82
C LYS A 181 0.67 16.75 -18.09
N LYS A 182 1.42 15.65 -18.01
CA LYS A 182 1.80 14.85 -19.19
C LYS A 182 0.61 14.18 -19.87
N LEU A 183 -0.51 14.06 -19.18
CA LEU A 183 -1.70 13.35 -19.62
C LEU A 183 -2.84 14.29 -20.07
N GLN A 184 -2.67 15.59 -19.89
CA GLN A 184 -3.58 16.63 -20.37
C GLN A 184 -3.38 16.86 -21.88
#